data_4b4e6dd8f5b4afe938a16759dd944a75
#
_entry.id   4b4e6dd8f5b4afe938a16759dd944a75
#
_cell.length_a   1.000
_cell.length_b   1.000
_cell.length_c   1.000
_cell.angle_alpha   90.00
_cell.angle_beta   90.00
_cell.angle_gamma   90.00
#
_symmetry.space_group_name_H-M   'P 1'
#
loop_
_entity.id
_entity.type
_entity.pdbx_description
1 polymer ?
#
loop_
_entity_poly.entity_id
_entity_poly.type
_entity_poly.pdbx_seq_one_letter_code
_entity_poly.pdbx_strand_id
1 'polypeptide(L)'
;MKKRTIAMFLSVALCLSVALTGCGADKSQQSNPSDDGKKSLTIAVLNDVVSLDPAVKDSGIEMQMASHLYDALVDYNADLSRKPGLAESWTVLDDGVTWEFKLRHGVKFSNGNDFNADDVVFSFERILNDPTLEMGVYLMRLQEVKKVDDYTVQLVTKIPYPVFDGSLVHIMMLDKETCEGLTSEEISANPVGTGRYRLVEHVKESYIKLVRNDEYWGELPDAETVEFRVIANAATRTTALINGEVDFISNIPVMDVNRLKNDPNVQVITNPSLSCNYMGFDQLNEHGSAGTDDPNPLLNVKVRQAIYHAIDIQTIIDTVMNGYATVANSYMPSICVGYNADAERPAYDPELAKQLLAEAGYPDGFYLRIDARNDSDVNADQVSQAIASYLEKVGIKAEVNLLPRASFYEKTSAENLQSSFFMAGWGDSSGEGMVIFNDMLYTYDGKPGMGEGNRGHYSNAEVDALLDQASVEPDQAKRAALVEQVDQIARDEAAYIPLFFKHNIFGVRAGIQYTPSCDDHILAWDFTF
;
A
#
# COMPACT_ATOMS: atom_id res chain seq x y z
N MET A 1 -30.04 57.46 -28.11
CA MET A 1 -31.40 58.01 -28.20
C MET A 1 -32.39 57.05 -27.52
N LYS A 2 -33.07 57.58 -26.50
CA LYS A 2 -34.47 57.34 -26.06
C LYS A 2 -34.78 55.89 -25.67
N LYS A 3 -35.00 55.65 -24.42
CA LYS A 3 -36.08 56.00 -23.47
C LYS A 3 -36.94 54.78 -23.19
N ARG A 4 -36.99 54.34 -21.90
CA ARG A 4 -38.10 54.56 -20.94
C ARG A 4 -39.14 53.44 -21.01
N THR A 5 -39.82 52.92 -19.99
CA THR A 5 -40.09 53.29 -18.59
C THR A 5 -40.89 52.15 -17.95
N ILE A 6 -40.63 51.70 -16.70
CA ILE A 6 -41.41 51.83 -15.46
C ILE A 6 -42.89 51.31 -15.50
N ALA A 7 -43.25 50.42 -14.57
CA ALA A 7 -44.30 50.51 -13.55
C ALA A 7 -44.52 49.13 -12.92
N MET A 8 -44.38 48.80 -11.68
CA MET A 8 -44.81 49.30 -10.36
C MET A 8 -46.32 49.22 -10.08
N PHE A 9 -46.65 48.64 -8.94
CA PHE A 9 -47.76 48.70 -8.00
C PHE A 9 -48.46 47.36 -7.76
N LEU A 10 -48.33 46.79 -6.56
CA LEU A 10 -48.95 47.06 -5.24
C LEU A 10 -50.37 46.49 -5.09
N SER A 11 -50.58 45.67 -4.08
CA SER A 11 -51.58 45.77 -3.00
C SER A 11 -51.70 44.43 -2.28
N VAL A 12 -51.32 44.26 -1.05
CA VAL A 12 -51.76 44.72 0.30
C VAL A 12 -53.07 44.05 0.78
N ALA A 13 -52.91 43.41 1.92
CA ALA A 13 -53.75 43.32 3.13
C ALA A 13 -54.70 42.10 3.22
N LEU A 14 -54.54 41.40 4.26
CA LEU A 14 -55.02 41.47 5.65
C LEU A 14 -56.05 40.37 5.94
N CYS A 15 -55.85 39.51 6.89
CA CYS A 15 -56.59 39.47 8.13
C CYS A 15 -56.03 38.45 9.13
N LEU A 16 -55.78 38.94 10.33
CA LEU A 16 -55.56 38.19 11.56
C LEU A 16 -56.79 37.35 11.95
N SER A 17 -56.53 36.17 12.52
CA SER A 17 -57.30 35.70 13.67
C SER A 17 -56.44 34.77 14.52
N VAL A 18 -56.32 35.17 15.75
CA VAL A 18 -55.67 34.54 16.89
C VAL A 18 -56.56 33.46 17.44
N ALA A 19 -56.00 32.30 17.73
CA ALA A 19 -56.49 31.44 18.82
C ALA A 19 -55.30 30.68 19.42
N LEU A 20 -54.93 31.07 20.61
CA LEU A 20 -54.06 30.32 21.52
C LEU A 20 -54.76 29.07 22.01
N THR A 21 -54.09 27.90 21.90
CA THR A 21 -54.16 26.86 22.93
C THR A 21 -52.85 26.14 22.97
N GLY A 22 -52.37 25.91 24.17
CA GLY A 22 -50.99 25.64 24.48
C GLY A 22 -50.54 24.19 24.52
N CYS A 23 -49.28 24.05 24.87
CA CYS A 23 -48.55 22.92 25.43
C CYS A 23 -48.34 21.66 24.61
N GLY A 24 -47.08 21.44 24.27
CA GLY A 24 -46.55 20.16 23.84
C GLY A 24 -45.25 20.37 23.08
N ALA A 25 -44.14 20.54 23.80
CA ALA A 25 -42.80 20.46 23.20
C ALA A 25 -42.52 19.00 22.91
N ASP A 26 -42.90 18.53 21.73
CA ASP A 26 -42.34 17.33 21.15
C ASP A 26 -41.09 17.75 20.35
N LYS A 27 -39.94 17.41 20.88
CA LYS A 27 -38.72 17.31 20.09
C LYS A 27 -39.01 16.24 19.03
N SER A 28 -39.21 16.67 17.79
CA SER A 28 -39.08 15.76 16.68
C SER A 28 -37.66 15.24 16.64
N GLN A 29 -37.42 14.08 17.28
CA GLN A 29 -36.35 13.20 16.91
C GLN A 29 -36.55 12.95 15.41
N GLN A 30 -35.60 13.42 14.61
CA GLN A 30 -35.37 12.83 13.30
C GLN A 30 -35.07 11.35 13.58
N SER A 31 -36.04 10.50 13.37
CA SER A 31 -35.83 9.06 13.32
C SER A 31 -34.88 8.81 12.16
N ASN A 32 -33.68 8.35 12.48
CA ASN A 32 -32.87 7.61 11.52
C ASN A 32 -33.75 6.53 10.86
N PRO A 33 -33.53 6.22 9.58
CA PRO A 33 -34.21 5.11 8.93
C PRO A 33 -34.04 3.86 9.80
N SER A 34 -35.11 3.13 9.98
CA SER A 34 -35.24 1.92 10.77
C SER A 34 -33.96 1.07 10.73
N ASP A 35 -33.31 0.96 11.88
CA ASP A 35 -32.42 -0.14 12.19
C ASP A 35 -33.27 -1.42 12.17
N ASP A 36 -33.29 -2.11 11.04
CA ASP A 36 -33.99 -3.40 10.89
C ASP A 36 -33.13 -4.57 11.45
N GLY A 37 -32.17 -4.26 12.33
CA GLY A 37 -31.30 -5.22 13.01
C GLY A 37 -30.18 -5.77 12.15
N LYS A 38 -30.00 -5.26 10.93
CA LYS A 38 -28.89 -5.64 10.04
C LYS A 38 -27.62 -4.91 10.41
N LYS A 39 -26.53 -5.66 10.49
CA LYS A 39 -25.19 -5.12 10.70
C LYS A 39 -24.69 -4.45 9.43
N SER A 40 -24.65 -3.12 9.40
CA SER A 40 -24.15 -2.33 8.29
C SER A 40 -22.87 -1.61 8.65
N LEU A 41 -21.94 -1.50 7.70
CA LEU A 41 -20.64 -0.85 7.86
C LEU A 41 -20.44 0.19 6.76
N THR A 42 -20.12 1.44 7.15
CA THR A 42 -19.77 2.50 6.21
C THR A 42 -18.30 2.89 6.40
N ILE A 43 -17.49 2.62 5.38
CA ILE A 43 -16.04 2.87 5.36
C ILE A 43 -15.76 4.06 4.46
N ALA A 44 -15.10 5.11 4.96
CA ALA A 44 -14.65 6.21 4.11
C ALA A 44 -13.30 5.85 3.46
N VAL A 45 -13.24 5.92 2.14
CA VAL A 45 -12.04 5.72 1.34
C VAL A 45 -11.60 7.03 0.68
N LEU A 46 -10.30 7.12 0.30
CA LEU A 46 -9.73 8.34 -0.26
C LEU A 46 -10.10 8.55 -1.72
N ASN A 47 -10.14 7.46 -2.48
CA ASN A 47 -10.33 7.45 -3.93
C ASN A 47 -11.36 6.39 -4.29
N ASP A 48 -11.98 6.54 -5.45
CA ASP A 48 -12.74 5.48 -6.09
C ASP A 48 -11.82 4.51 -6.81
N VAL A 49 -12.32 3.33 -7.14
CA VAL A 49 -11.63 2.37 -8.00
C VAL A 49 -11.70 2.80 -9.48
N VAL A 50 -10.64 2.52 -10.22
CA VAL A 50 -10.63 2.68 -11.68
C VAL A 50 -11.44 1.57 -12.32
N SER A 51 -11.35 0.35 -11.77
CA SER A 51 -12.02 -0.84 -12.28
C SER A 51 -12.35 -1.82 -11.15
N LEU A 52 -13.46 -2.55 -11.29
CA LEU A 52 -13.78 -3.73 -10.48
C LEU A 52 -13.40 -5.04 -11.19
N ASP A 53 -12.80 -4.99 -12.37
CA ASP A 53 -12.10 -6.13 -12.97
C ASP A 53 -10.76 -6.31 -12.22
N PRO A 54 -10.54 -7.44 -11.54
CA PRO A 54 -9.44 -7.60 -10.60
C PRO A 54 -8.05 -7.67 -11.25
N ALA A 55 -7.98 -7.74 -12.58
CA ALA A 55 -6.71 -7.85 -13.29
C ALA A 55 -6.17 -6.52 -13.83
N VAL A 56 -6.99 -5.44 -13.83
CA VAL A 56 -6.70 -4.19 -14.56
C VAL A 56 -5.66 -3.33 -13.87
N LYS A 57 -5.74 -3.20 -12.53
CA LYS A 57 -4.91 -2.26 -11.77
C LYS A 57 -4.25 -2.90 -10.56
N ASP A 58 -2.94 -2.68 -10.44
CA ASP A 58 -2.14 -2.99 -9.26
C ASP A 58 -2.08 -1.79 -8.32
N SER A 59 -3.14 -1.59 -7.56
CA SER A 59 -3.18 -0.56 -6.53
C SER A 59 -3.99 -0.99 -5.31
N GLY A 60 -3.67 -0.41 -4.14
CA GLY A 60 -4.25 -0.84 -2.87
C GLY A 60 -5.78 -0.79 -2.82
N ILE A 61 -6.44 0.19 -3.45
CA ILE A 61 -7.91 0.28 -3.41
C ILE A 61 -8.56 -0.76 -4.33
N GLU A 62 -7.99 -1.03 -5.51
CA GLU A 62 -8.47 -2.07 -6.41
C GLU A 62 -8.30 -3.46 -5.81
N MET A 63 -7.12 -3.75 -5.25
CA MET A 63 -6.85 -5.02 -4.57
C MET A 63 -7.77 -5.23 -3.37
N GLN A 64 -8.00 -4.18 -2.57
CA GLN A 64 -8.95 -4.20 -1.47
C GLN A 64 -10.38 -4.54 -1.95
N MET A 65 -10.86 -3.90 -3.03
CA MET A 65 -12.19 -4.20 -3.59
C MET A 65 -12.25 -5.60 -4.22
N ALA A 66 -11.18 -6.00 -4.92
CA ALA A 66 -11.09 -7.34 -5.48
C ALA A 66 -11.20 -8.42 -4.40
N SER A 67 -10.55 -8.26 -3.25
CA SER A 67 -10.63 -9.19 -2.12
C SER A 67 -12.03 -9.33 -1.51
N HIS A 68 -12.91 -8.34 -1.68
CA HIS A 68 -14.31 -8.46 -1.25
C HIS A 68 -15.18 -9.26 -2.24
N LEU A 69 -14.89 -9.13 -3.54
CA LEU A 69 -15.73 -9.67 -4.62
C LEU A 69 -15.26 -11.01 -5.15
N TYR A 70 -13.97 -11.31 -5.01
CA TYR A 70 -13.31 -12.49 -5.60
C TYR A 70 -12.43 -13.18 -4.55
N ASP A 71 -12.00 -14.39 -4.84
CA ASP A 71 -10.96 -15.11 -4.10
C ASP A 71 -9.83 -15.51 -5.04
N ALA A 72 -8.62 -15.71 -4.46
CA ALA A 72 -7.44 -16.23 -5.12
C ALA A 72 -7.24 -17.72 -4.79
N LEU A 73 -6.30 -18.40 -5.46
CA LEU A 73 -5.93 -19.77 -5.14
C LEU A 73 -5.31 -19.90 -3.75
N VAL A 74 -4.48 -18.93 -3.39
CA VAL A 74 -3.78 -18.83 -2.10
C VAL A 74 -4.22 -17.56 -1.40
N ASP A 75 -4.37 -17.60 -0.09
CA ASP A 75 -4.62 -16.46 0.78
C ASP A 75 -3.50 -16.39 1.84
N TYR A 76 -3.48 -15.40 2.71
CA TYR A 76 -2.48 -15.25 3.77
C TYR A 76 -3.13 -14.94 5.13
N ASN A 77 -2.39 -15.27 6.18
CA ASN A 77 -2.73 -14.93 7.56
C ASN A 77 -2.25 -13.51 7.90
N ALA A 78 -2.62 -13.03 9.08
CA ALA A 78 -2.19 -11.72 9.57
C ALA A 78 -0.65 -11.58 9.72
N ASP A 79 0.09 -12.67 9.75
CA ASP A 79 1.56 -12.73 9.78
C ASP A 79 2.18 -12.96 8.38
N LEU A 80 1.42 -12.79 7.31
CA LEU A 80 1.78 -13.03 5.90
C LEU A 80 2.11 -14.47 5.55
N SER A 81 2.00 -15.42 6.48
CA SER A 81 2.11 -16.84 6.15
C SER A 81 0.98 -17.30 5.23
N ARG A 82 1.29 -18.16 4.27
CA ARG A 82 0.32 -18.62 3.27
C ARG A 82 -0.71 -19.56 3.88
N LYS A 83 -1.96 -19.42 3.44
CA LYS A 83 -3.06 -20.33 3.80
C LYS A 83 -3.88 -20.70 2.56
N PRO A 84 -4.64 -21.81 2.62
CA PRO A 84 -5.56 -22.21 1.57
C PRO A 84 -6.63 -21.15 1.27
N GLY A 85 -6.72 -20.77 -0.02
CA GLY A 85 -7.82 -20.01 -0.61
C GLY A 85 -8.74 -20.95 -1.40
N LEU A 86 -8.92 -20.70 -2.71
CA LEU A 86 -9.65 -21.62 -3.61
C LEU A 86 -8.89 -22.93 -3.88
N ALA A 87 -7.59 -22.98 -3.62
CA ALA A 87 -6.85 -24.22 -3.53
C ALA A 87 -6.83 -24.73 -2.07
N GLU A 88 -7.14 -26.01 -1.86
CA GLU A 88 -7.06 -26.65 -0.52
C GLU A 88 -5.62 -26.98 -0.13
N SER A 89 -4.76 -27.23 -1.13
CA SER A 89 -3.34 -27.53 -0.95
C SER A 89 -2.57 -27.35 -2.25
N TRP A 90 -1.26 -27.17 -2.12
CA TRP A 90 -0.34 -27.15 -3.26
C TRP A 90 1.00 -27.77 -2.90
N THR A 91 1.73 -28.20 -3.92
CA THR A 91 3.07 -28.77 -3.79
C THR A 91 3.91 -28.45 -5.01
N VAL A 92 5.20 -28.29 -4.82
CA VAL A 92 6.18 -28.20 -5.91
C VAL A 92 6.60 -29.62 -6.27
N LEU A 93 6.56 -29.98 -7.55
CA LEU A 93 6.97 -31.28 -8.04
C LEU A 93 8.50 -31.40 -8.08
N ASP A 94 9.01 -32.63 -8.33
CA ASP A 94 10.44 -32.96 -8.30
C ASP A 94 11.30 -32.17 -9.30
N ASP A 95 10.68 -31.55 -10.33
CA ASP A 95 11.35 -30.71 -11.31
C ASP A 95 11.69 -29.31 -10.76
N GLY A 96 11.13 -28.95 -9.60
CA GLY A 96 11.35 -27.69 -8.91
C GLY A 96 10.69 -26.47 -9.55
N VAL A 97 9.97 -26.62 -10.66
CA VAL A 97 9.32 -25.53 -11.41
C VAL A 97 7.82 -25.72 -11.56
N THR A 98 7.31 -26.95 -11.42
CA THR A 98 5.88 -27.25 -11.53
C THR A 98 5.23 -27.21 -10.15
N TRP A 99 4.26 -26.31 -9.98
CA TRP A 99 3.41 -26.20 -8.81
C TRP A 99 2.07 -26.84 -9.09
N GLU A 100 1.70 -27.90 -8.36
CA GLU A 100 0.40 -28.56 -8.49
C GLU A 100 -0.54 -28.10 -7.38
N PHE A 101 -1.72 -27.60 -7.76
CA PHE A 101 -2.77 -27.10 -6.86
C PHE A 101 -3.98 -28.03 -6.91
N LYS A 102 -4.48 -28.43 -5.73
CA LYS A 102 -5.75 -29.14 -5.58
C LYS A 102 -6.83 -28.12 -5.23
N LEU A 103 -7.83 -28.00 -6.09
CA LEU A 103 -8.88 -27.01 -5.98
C LEU A 103 -9.99 -27.47 -5.03
N ARG A 104 -10.62 -26.51 -4.40
CA ARG A 104 -11.74 -26.71 -3.49
C ARG A 104 -12.99 -27.14 -4.25
N HIS A 105 -13.71 -28.16 -3.73
CA HIS A 105 -14.97 -28.60 -4.29
C HIS A 105 -16.15 -27.79 -3.76
N GLY A 106 -17.20 -27.63 -4.58
CA GLY A 106 -18.48 -27.04 -4.17
C GLY A 106 -18.47 -25.53 -3.98
N VAL A 107 -17.40 -24.83 -4.38
CA VAL A 107 -17.36 -23.38 -4.44
C VAL A 107 -18.22 -22.88 -5.60
N LYS A 108 -18.99 -21.81 -5.36
CA LYS A 108 -19.83 -21.19 -6.38
C LYS A 108 -19.47 -19.71 -6.58
N PHE A 109 -19.56 -19.29 -7.82
CA PHE A 109 -19.58 -17.87 -8.14
C PHE A 109 -20.90 -17.22 -7.71
N SER A 110 -20.91 -15.90 -7.62
CA SER A 110 -22.06 -15.10 -7.17
C SER A 110 -23.31 -15.23 -8.08
N ASN A 111 -23.16 -15.74 -9.30
CA ASN A 111 -24.23 -16.08 -10.24
C ASN A 111 -24.74 -17.51 -10.12
N GLY A 112 -24.10 -18.36 -9.28
CA GLY A 112 -24.45 -19.76 -9.03
C GLY A 112 -23.67 -20.78 -9.83
N ASN A 113 -22.79 -20.38 -10.76
CA ASN A 113 -21.91 -21.27 -11.51
C ASN A 113 -20.91 -21.96 -10.56
N ASP A 114 -20.49 -23.19 -10.89
CA ASP A 114 -19.50 -23.93 -10.12
C ASP A 114 -18.09 -23.51 -10.49
N PHE A 115 -17.24 -23.26 -9.48
CA PHE A 115 -15.82 -23.01 -9.68
C PHE A 115 -15.07 -24.31 -9.96
N ASN A 116 -14.18 -24.29 -10.96
CA ASN A 116 -13.36 -25.42 -11.36
C ASN A 116 -12.04 -24.99 -12.04
N ALA A 117 -11.27 -25.96 -12.54
CA ALA A 117 -9.97 -25.75 -13.18
C ALA A 117 -10.02 -24.92 -14.48
N ASP A 118 -11.15 -24.89 -15.19
CA ASP A 118 -11.28 -24.09 -16.41
C ASP A 118 -11.27 -22.60 -16.09
N ASP A 119 -11.83 -22.20 -14.93
CA ASP A 119 -11.83 -20.80 -14.45
C ASP A 119 -10.43 -20.34 -14.07
N VAL A 120 -9.65 -21.24 -13.44
CA VAL A 120 -8.25 -20.97 -13.13
C VAL A 120 -7.44 -20.73 -14.39
N VAL A 121 -7.50 -21.69 -15.33
CA VAL A 121 -6.77 -21.56 -16.61
C VAL A 121 -7.16 -20.27 -17.33
N PHE A 122 -8.46 -19.98 -17.42
CA PHE A 122 -8.96 -18.76 -18.05
C PHE A 122 -8.40 -17.48 -17.38
N SER A 123 -8.45 -17.42 -16.05
CA SER A 123 -8.01 -16.24 -15.29
C SER A 123 -6.52 -15.94 -15.49
N PHE A 124 -5.69 -16.98 -15.45
CA PHE A 124 -4.24 -16.83 -15.65
C PHE A 124 -3.89 -16.52 -17.10
N GLU A 125 -4.46 -17.26 -18.07
CA GLU A 125 -4.19 -17.06 -19.50
C GLU A 125 -4.63 -15.67 -19.95
N ARG A 126 -5.73 -15.14 -19.43
CA ARG A 126 -6.19 -13.79 -19.72
C ARG A 126 -5.13 -12.75 -19.35
N ILE A 127 -4.54 -12.85 -18.16
CA ILE A 127 -3.50 -11.93 -17.69
C ILE A 127 -2.21 -12.11 -18.51
N LEU A 128 -1.79 -13.35 -18.77
CA LEU A 128 -0.57 -13.63 -19.54
C LEU A 128 -0.64 -13.15 -21.00
N ASN A 129 -1.83 -13.11 -21.59
CA ASN A 129 -2.05 -12.74 -22.99
C ASN A 129 -2.39 -11.27 -23.21
N ASP A 130 -2.64 -10.50 -22.15
CA ASP A 130 -2.96 -9.06 -22.23
C ASP A 130 -1.99 -8.22 -21.40
N PRO A 131 -0.98 -7.60 -22.05
CA PRO A 131 0.01 -6.80 -21.34
C PRO A 131 -0.52 -5.47 -20.78
N THR A 132 -1.79 -5.14 -21.02
CA THR A 132 -2.44 -3.96 -20.42
C THR A 132 -2.99 -4.23 -19.02
N LEU A 133 -3.05 -5.49 -18.61
CA LEU A 133 -3.46 -5.92 -17.29
C LEU A 133 -2.27 -5.85 -16.32
N GLU A 134 -2.31 -4.88 -15.40
CA GLU A 134 -1.18 -4.60 -14.50
C GLU A 134 -0.84 -5.76 -13.57
N MET A 135 -1.82 -6.66 -13.25
CA MET A 135 -1.57 -7.85 -12.42
C MET A 135 -0.63 -8.86 -13.07
N GLY A 136 -0.26 -8.68 -14.34
CA GLY A 136 0.78 -9.45 -15.03
C GLY A 136 2.15 -9.39 -14.35
N VAL A 137 2.44 -8.36 -13.55
CA VAL A 137 3.67 -8.22 -12.78
C VAL A 137 3.90 -9.41 -11.83
N TYR A 138 2.83 -9.93 -11.22
CA TYR A 138 2.90 -11.08 -10.32
C TYR A 138 3.11 -12.41 -11.06
N LEU A 139 2.88 -12.45 -12.38
CA LEU A 139 3.01 -13.63 -13.22
C LEU A 139 4.27 -13.64 -14.11
N MET A 140 5.18 -12.68 -13.94
CA MET A 140 6.41 -12.60 -14.76
C MET A 140 7.24 -13.87 -14.74
N ARG A 141 7.21 -14.63 -13.65
CA ARG A 141 7.92 -15.90 -13.48
C ARG A 141 7.11 -17.11 -13.99
N LEU A 142 5.83 -16.97 -14.26
CA LEU A 142 4.97 -18.02 -14.80
C LEU A 142 5.25 -18.21 -16.29
N GLN A 143 5.39 -19.49 -16.70
CA GLN A 143 5.56 -19.90 -18.08
C GLN A 143 4.26 -20.43 -18.68
N GLU A 144 3.52 -21.23 -17.90
CA GLU A 144 2.38 -21.98 -18.41
C GLU A 144 1.42 -22.34 -17.26
N VAL A 145 0.12 -22.38 -17.56
CA VAL A 145 -0.91 -22.94 -16.70
C VAL A 145 -1.57 -24.13 -17.39
N LYS A 146 -1.79 -25.22 -16.66
CA LYS A 146 -2.33 -26.49 -17.20
C LYS A 146 -3.47 -27.01 -16.36
N LYS A 147 -4.58 -27.35 -17.01
CA LYS A 147 -5.60 -28.21 -16.42
C LYS A 147 -5.13 -29.66 -16.42
N VAL A 148 -5.11 -30.31 -15.26
CA VAL A 148 -4.82 -31.76 -15.12
C VAL A 148 -6.14 -32.54 -15.11
N ASP A 149 -7.09 -32.07 -14.28
CA ASP A 149 -8.48 -32.52 -14.21
C ASP A 149 -9.37 -31.36 -13.74
N ASP A 150 -10.66 -31.61 -13.47
CA ASP A 150 -11.60 -30.53 -13.12
C ASP A 150 -11.27 -29.83 -11.79
N TYR A 151 -10.46 -30.42 -10.92
CA TYR A 151 -10.08 -29.88 -9.62
C TYR A 151 -8.56 -29.95 -9.36
N THR A 152 -7.77 -30.08 -10.42
CA THR A 152 -6.31 -30.04 -10.33
C THR A 152 -5.72 -29.21 -11.45
N VAL A 153 -4.90 -28.21 -11.08
CA VAL A 153 -4.15 -27.40 -12.03
C VAL A 153 -2.67 -27.43 -11.74
N GLN A 154 -1.86 -27.22 -12.75
CA GLN A 154 -0.42 -27.04 -12.64
C GLN A 154 -0.01 -25.67 -13.18
N LEU A 155 0.74 -24.92 -12.37
CA LEU A 155 1.39 -23.68 -12.74
C LEU A 155 2.88 -23.93 -12.90
N VAL A 156 3.43 -23.72 -14.08
CA VAL A 156 4.85 -23.98 -14.39
C VAL A 156 5.61 -22.69 -14.44
N THR A 157 6.61 -22.52 -13.57
CA THR A 157 7.49 -21.35 -13.56
C THR A 157 8.66 -21.50 -14.54
N LYS A 158 9.21 -20.40 -15.01
CA LYS A 158 10.34 -20.37 -15.95
C LYS A 158 11.64 -20.90 -15.36
N ILE A 159 11.81 -20.75 -14.05
CA ILE A 159 12.93 -21.21 -13.22
C ILE A 159 12.36 -21.61 -11.86
N PRO A 160 13.08 -22.36 -11.02
CA PRO A 160 12.67 -22.57 -9.64
C PRO A 160 12.43 -21.22 -8.94
N TYR A 161 11.28 -21.10 -8.30
CA TYR A 161 10.90 -19.87 -7.57
C TYR A 161 10.09 -20.25 -6.33
N PRO A 162 10.76 -20.46 -5.18
CA PRO A 162 10.18 -21.11 -4.00
C PRO A 162 9.11 -20.29 -3.27
N VAL A 163 8.93 -19.03 -3.63
CA VAL A 163 7.94 -18.10 -3.03
C VAL A 163 6.85 -17.70 -4.04
N PHE A 164 6.65 -18.51 -5.08
CA PHE A 164 5.68 -18.22 -6.14
C PHE A 164 4.24 -18.16 -5.62
N ASP A 165 3.89 -18.96 -4.61
CA ASP A 165 2.59 -18.91 -3.94
C ASP A 165 2.28 -17.52 -3.35
N GLY A 166 3.31 -16.76 -2.97
CA GLY A 166 3.16 -15.37 -2.55
C GLY A 166 2.65 -14.43 -3.64
N SER A 167 2.99 -14.68 -4.89
CA SER A 167 2.46 -13.91 -6.03
C SER A 167 0.99 -14.23 -6.30
N LEU A 168 0.54 -15.44 -5.95
CA LEU A 168 -0.79 -15.94 -6.29
C LEU A 168 -1.92 -15.37 -5.42
N VAL A 169 -1.60 -14.76 -4.27
CA VAL A 169 -2.58 -14.10 -3.39
C VAL A 169 -3.23 -12.88 -4.06
N HIS A 170 -2.60 -12.34 -5.09
CA HIS A 170 -3.05 -11.18 -5.85
C HIS A 170 -3.84 -11.54 -7.11
N ILE A 171 -3.86 -12.81 -7.50
CA ILE A 171 -4.50 -13.27 -8.76
C ILE A 171 -5.89 -13.84 -8.44
N MET A 172 -6.90 -13.01 -8.68
CA MET A 172 -8.29 -13.35 -8.41
C MET A 172 -8.90 -14.19 -9.54
N MET A 173 -9.76 -15.15 -9.18
CA MET A 173 -10.40 -16.04 -10.15
C MET A 173 -11.69 -15.45 -10.70
N LEU A 174 -11.84 -15.52 -12.03
CA LEU A 174 -13.01 -15.11 -12.79
C LEU A 174 -13.80 -16.34 -13.26
N ASP A 175 -15.13 -16.19 -13.32
CA ASP A 175 -16.02 -17.17 -13.93
C ASP A 175 -15.84 -17.16 -15.46
N LYS A 176 -15.24 -18.21 -15.99
CA LYS A 176 -14.99 -18.34 -17.43
C LYS A 176 -16.28 -18.26 -18.26
N GLU A 177 -17.33 -18.99 -17.87
CA GLU A 177 -18.58 -19.00 -18.63
C GLU A 177 -19.19 -17.61 -18.80
N THR A 178 -19.02 -16.75 -17.78
CA THR A 178 -19.56 -15.40 -17.80
C THR A 178 -18.60 -14.40 -18.44
N CYS A 179 -17.29 -14.52 -18.22
CA CYS A 179 -16.31 -13.48 -18.56
C CYS A 179 -15.60 -13.71 -19.90
N GLU A 180 -15.66 -14.92 -20.49
CA GLU A 180 -14.98 -15.19 -21.76
C GLU A 180 -15.54 -14.30 -22.88
N GLY A 181 -14.65 -13.54 -23.51
CA GLY A 181 -14.99 -12.61 -24.59
C GLY A 181 -15.51 -11.24 -24.15
N LEU A 182 -15.65 -10.98 -22.82
CA LEU A 182 -15.99 -9.65 -22.30
C LEU A 182 -14.76 -8.75 -22.23
N THR A 183 -14.99 -7.46 -22.35
CA THR A 183 -14.00 -6.41 -22.07
C THR A 183 -13.86 -6.19 -20.56
N SER A 184 -12.77 -5.56 -20.14
CA SER A 184 -12.56 -5.18 -18.73
C SER A 184 -13.65 -4.24 -18.20
N GLU A 185 -14.20 -3.35 -19.04
CA GLU A 185 -15.31 -2.48 -18.65
C GLU A 185 -16.59 -3.28 -18.39
N GLU A 186 -16.86 -4.32 -19.18
CA GLU A 186 -18.05 -5.17 -19.03
C GLU A 186 -17.93 -6.04 -17.77
N ILE A 187 -16.76 -6.60 -17.48
CA ILE A 187 -16.45 -7.35 -16.25
C ILE A 187 -16.59 -6.42 -15.04
N SER A 188 -16.00 -5.22 -15.11
CA SER A 188 -16.08 -4.20 -14.04
C SER A 188 -17.51 -3.74 -13.76
N ALA A 189 -18.35 -3.66 -14.79
CA ALA A 189 -19.75 -3.24 -14.66
C ALA A 189 -20.64 -4.30 -13.97
N ASN A 190 -20.28 -5.57 -14.08
CA ASN A 190 -21.02 -6.67 -13.47
C ASN A 190 -20.05 -7.75 -12.94
N PRO A 191 -19.34 -7.48 -11.83
CA PRO A 191 -18.35 -8.39 -11.27
C PRO A 191 -19.02 -9.68 -10.78
N VAL A 192 -18.52 -10.82 -11.25
CA VAL A 192 -18.94 -12.16 -10.86
C VAL A 192 -17.74 -12.89 -10.28
N GLY A 193 -17.70 -13.02 -8.96
CA GLY A 193 -16.62 -13.68 -8.24
C GLY A 193 -17.13 -14.66 -7.18
N THR A 194 -16.22 -15.31 -6.50
CA THR A 194 -16.50 -16.28 -5.42
C THR A 194 -16.49 -15.65 -4.04
N GLY A 195 -16.24 -14.32 -3.94
CA GLY A 195 -15.91 -13.62 -2.71
C GLY A 195 -17.01 -13.51 -1.67
N ARG A 196 -16.63 -12.99 -0.51
CA ARG A 196 -17.49 -12.81 0.69
C ARG A 196 -18.64 -11.84 0.46
N TYR A 197 -18.52 -10.97 -0.54
CA TYR A 197 -19.51 -9.94 -0.87
C TYR A 197 -19.84 -9.94 -2.36
N ARG A 198 -21.01 -9.39 -2.67
CA ARG A 198 -21.47 -9.14 -4.04
C ARG A 198 -21.73 -7.65 -4.23
N LEU A 199 -21.45 -7.13 -5.43
CA LEU A 199 -21.75 -5.75 -5.79
C LEU A 199 -23.27 -5.54 -5.80
N VAL A 200 -23.72 -4.47 -5.16
CA VAL A 200 -25.11 -3.97 -5.25
C VAL A 200 -25.18 -2.77 -6.18
N GLU A 201 -24.28 -1.81 -5.97
CA GLU A 201 -24.27 -0.55 -6.71
C GLU A 201 -22.87 0.09 -6.65
N HIS A 202 -22.43 0.64 -7.77
CA HIS A 202 -21.25 1.51 -7.84
C HIS A 202 -21.67 2.85 -8.46
N VAL A 203 -21.63 3.90 -7.66
CA VAL A 203 -21.81 5.28 -8.12
C VAL A 203 -20.45 5.96 -8.17
N LYS A 204 -19.93 6.11 -9.37
CA LYS A 204 -18.56 6.58 -9.61
C LYS A 204 -18.27 7.88 -8.85
N GLU A 205 -17.08 7.96 -8.25
CA GLU A 205 -16.60 9.07 -7.40
C GLU A 205 -17.49 9.36 -6.17
N SER A 206 -18.38 8.44 -5.79
CA SER A 206 -19.29 8.63 -4.67
C SER A 206 -19.24 7.47 -3.68
N TYR A 207 -19.65 6.27 -4.11
CA TYR A 207 -19.64 5.09 -3.25
C TYR A 207 -19.74 3.78 -4.02
N ILE A 208 -19.30 2.71 -3.35
CA ILE A 208 -19.50 1.31 -3.73
C ILE A 208 -20.29 0.63 -2.61
N LYS A 209 -21.42 0.01 -2.94
CA LYS A 209 -22.23 -0.78 -2.00
C LYS A 209 -22.11 -2.25 -2.28
N LEU A 210 -21.86 -3.00 -1.22
CA LEU A 210 -21.74 -4.44 -1.23
C LEU A 210 -22.78 -5.06 -0.30
N VAL A 211 -23.21 -6.28 -0.62
CA VAL A 211 -24.01 -7.13 0.26
C VAL A 211 -23.30 -8.44 0.48
N ARG A 212 -23.36 -8.97 1.71
CA ARG A 212 -22.76 -10.25 2.07
C ARG A 212 -23.29 -11.37 1.18
N ASN A 213 -22.39 -12.23 0.75
CA ASN A 213 -22.71 -13.47 0.05
C ASN A 213 -23.00 -14.56 1.08
N ASP A 214 -24.28 -14.76 1.43
CA ASP A 214 -24.67 -15.75 2.44
C ASP A 214 -24.44 -17.20 1.97
N GLU A 215 -24.09 -17.43 0.70
CA GLU A 215 -23.67 -18.72 0.13
C GLU A 215 -22.13 -18.85 0.03
N TYR A 216 -21.39 -17.94 0.67
CA TYR A 216 -19.93 -17.98 0.67
C TYR A 216 -19.40 -19.30 1.25
N TRP A 217 -18.41 -19.86 0.62
CA TRP A 217 -17.85 -21.19 0.94
C TRP A 217 -17.03 -21.20 2.26
N GLY A 218 -16.62 -20.05 2.77
CA GLY A 218 -15.83 -19.90 3.99
C GLY A 218 -16.60 -19.27 5.14
N GLU A 219 -15.90 -18.62 6.06
CA GLU A 219 -16.49 -17.91 7.20
C GLU A 219 -17.19 -16.64 6.73
N LEU A 220 -18.42 -16.45 7.23
CA LEU A 220 -19.23 -15.28 6.89
C LEU A 220 -18.81 -14.06 7.72
N PRO A 221 -18.62 -12.90 7.07
CA PRO A 221 -18.39 -11.63 7.78
C PRO A 221 -19.57 -11.23 8.67
N ASP A 222 -19.29 -10.48 9.71
CA ASP A 222 -20.30 -9.91 10.60
C ASP A 222 -21.17 -8.86 9.89
N ALA A 223 -20.54 -7.99 9.06
CA ALA A 223 -21.25 -6.96 8.31
C ALA A 223 -22.06 -7.58 7.18
N GLU A 224 -23.40 -7.36 7.20
CA GLU A 224 -24.29 -7.84 6.14
C GLU A 224 -24.31 -6.92 4.92
N THR A 225 -24.03 -5.63 5.13
CA THR A 225 -23.89 -4.63 4.07
C THR A 225 -22.69 -3.74 4.34
N VAL A 226 -21.97 -3.39 3.29
CA VAL A 226 -20.81 -2.51 3.35
C VAL A 226 -20.95 -1.40 2.33
N GLU A 227 -20.75 -0.16 2.75
CA GLU A 227 -20.64 0.98 1.84
C GLU A 227 -19.23 1.57 1.94
N PHE A 228 -18.49 1.54 0.84
CA PHE A 228 -17.24 2.29 0.68
C PHE A 228 -17.56 3.66 0.11
N ARG A 229 -17.46 4.69 0.93
CA ARG A 229 -17.82 6.08 0.56
C ARG A 229 -16.56 6.89 0.25
N VAL A 230 -16.53 7.49 -0.93
CA VAL A 230 -15.38 8.30 -1.37
C VAL A 230 -15.40 9.66 -0.66
N ILE A 231 -14.41 9.92 0.20
CA ILE A 231 -14.21 11.20 0.88
C ILE A 231 -12.71 11.54 0.85
N ALA A 232 -12.26 12.23 -0.18
CA ALA A 232 -10.84 12.51 -0.41
C ALA A 232 -10.21 13.41 0.66
N ASN A 233 -10.95 14.40 1.17
CA ASN A 233 -10.42 15.37 2.14
C ASN A 233 -10.39 14.79 3.56
N ALA A 234 -9.22 14.75 4.20
CA ALA A 234 -9.00 14.18 5.53
C ALA A 234 -9.83 14.86 6.64
N ALA A 235 -9.97 16.19 6.62
CA ALA A 235 -10.75 16.91 7.61
C ALA A 235 -12.25 16.62 7.48
N THR A 236 -12.73 16.42 6.24
CA THR A 236 -14.11 16.00 5.96
C THR A 236 -14.34 14.57 6.46
N ARG A 237 -13.39 13.62 6.22
CA ARG A 237 -13.47 12.26 6.77
C ARG A 237 -13.56 12.27 8.29
N THR A 238 -12.65 13.01 8.94
CA THR A 238 -12.65 13.14 10.40
C THR A 238 -13.98 13.69 10.93
N THR A 239 -14.57 14.67 10.24
CA THR A 239 -15.86 15.25 10.63
C THR A 239 -17.01 14.25 10.43
N ALA A 240 -17.02 13.51 9.32
CA ALA A 240 -18.02 12.49 9.03
C ALA A 240 -18.03 11.37 10.08
N LEU A 241 -16.85 10.93 10.55
CA LEU A 241 -16.74 9.96 11.64
C LEU A 241 -17.32 10.50 12.96
N ILE A 242 -16.94 11.72 13.36
CA ILE A 242 -17.43 12.36 14.59
C ILE A 242 -18.96 12.52 14.56
N ASN A 243 -19.52 12.86 13.40
CA ASN A 243 -20.96 12.99 13.22
C ASN A 243 -21.70 11.65 13.11
N GLY A 244 -20.99 10.52 13.01
CA GLY A 244 -21.58 9.20 12.80
C GLY A 244 -22.12 8.98 11.37
N GLU A 245 -21.63 9.74 10.39
CA GLU A 245 -22.00 9.58 8.98
C GLU A 245 -21.24 8.42 8.32
N VAL A 246 -20.09 8.06 8.89
CA VAL A 246 -19.28 6.88 8.56
C VAL A 246 -18.84 6.18 9.84
N ASP A 247 -18.53 4.89 9.73
CA ASP A 247 -18.14 4.04 10.86
C ASP A 247 -16.63 3.91 11.00
N PHE A 248 -15.92 4.12 9.90
CA PHE A 248 -14.48 3.96 9.82
C PHE A 248 -13.83 4.96 8.87
N ILE A 249 -12.66 5.45 9.28
CA ILE A 249 -11.77 6.27 8.45
C ILE A 249 -10.32 5.80 8.60
N SER A 250 -9.56 5.89 7.52
CA SER A 250 -8.11 5.69 7.51
C SER A 250 -7.36 6.99 7.21
N ASN A 251 -6.02 6.93 7.26
CA ASN A 251 -5.12 8.04 6.93
C ASN A 251 -5.48 9.34 7.68
N ILE A 252 -5.58 9.22 9.00
CA ILE A 252 -5.83 10.35 9.90
C ILE A 252 -4.53 11.15 10.06
N PRO A 253 -4.55 12.47 9.78
CA PRO A 253 -3.39 13.31 10.05
C PRO A 253 -3.00 13.24 11.53
N VAL A 254 -1.70 13.12 11.82
CA VAL A 254 -1.19 12.98 13.20
C VAL A 254 -1.64 14.13 14.12
N MET A 255 -1.88 15.32 13.57
CA MET A 255 -2.39 16.49 14.31
C MET A 255 -3.85 16.33 14.79
N ASP A 256 -4.66 15.52 14.12
CA ASP A 256 -6.07 15.27 14.46
C ASP A 256 -6.26 14.15 15.50
N VAL A 257 -5.24 13.34 15.75
CA VAL A 257 -5.31 12.16 16.60
C VAL A 257 -5.76 12.50 18.03
N ASN A 258 -5.18 13.55 18.63
CA ASN A 258 -5.55 13.95 19.98
C ASN A 258 -7.00 14.41 20.08
N ARG A 259 -7.54 15.06 19.05
CA ARG A 259 -8.94 15.46 18.98
C ARG A 259 -9.85 14.26 18.96
N LEU A 260 -9.53 13.25 18.14
CA LEU A 260 -10.32 12.03 18.02
C LEU A 260 -10.24 11.16 19.29
N LYS A 261 -9.07 11.04 19.91
CA LYS A 261 -8.91 10.30 21.19
C LYS A 261 -9.73 10.88 22.34
N ASN A 262 -10.08 12.17 22.27
CA ASN A 262 -10.93 12.84 23.27
C ASN A 262 -12.42 12.75 22.95
N ASP A 263 -12.84 12.21 21.80
CA ASP A 263 -14.24 12.02 21.45
C ASP A 263 -14.72 10.65 22.00
N PRO A 264 -15.78 10.63 22.83
CA PRO A 264 -16.28 9.39 23.44
C PRO A 264 -16.91 8.41 22.43
N ASN A 265 -17.24 8.90 21.21
CA ASN A 265 -17.88 8.11 20.17
C ASN A 265 -16.87 7.52 19.16
N VAL A 266 -15.57 7.78 19.36
CA VAL A 266 -14.51 7.35 18.45
C VAL A 266 -13.43 6.59 19.20
N GLN A 267 -12.98 5.50 18.61
CA GLN A 267 -11.75 4.80 18.97
C GLN A 267 -10.67 5.12 17.94
N VAL A 268 -9.45 5.36 18.41
CA VAL A 268 -8.28 5.51 17.53
C VAL A 268 -7.42 4.26 17.68
N ILE A 269 -7.21 3.57 16.56
CA ILE A 269 -6.39 2.35 16.46
C ILE A 269 -5.17 2.67 15.62
N THR A 270 -4.03 2.10 15.96
CA THR A 270 -2.77 2.29 15.21
C THR A 270 -2.10 0.95 14.94
N ASN A 271 -1.52 0.80 13.75
CA ASN A 271 -0.79 -0.39 13.35
C ASN A 271 0.45 0.04 12.55
N PRO A 272 1.66 -0.51 12.82
CA PRO A 272 2.82 -0.29 11.96
C PRO A 272 2.52 -0.74 10.52
N SER A 273 2.84 0.09 9.54
CA SER A 273 2.75 -0.26 8.12
C SER A 273 3.94 -1.13 7.71
N LEU A 274 3.77 -1.92 6.65
CA LEU A 274 4.86 -2.66 5.99
C LEU A 274 5.75 -1.75 5.14
N SER A 275 5.37 -0.47 4.95
CA SER A 275 6.11 0.47 4.12
C SER A 275 7.20 1.18 4.91
N CYS A 276 8.47 0.97 4.49
CA CYS A 276 9.62 1.71 4.98
C CYS A 276 9.78 3.03 4.25
N ASN A 277 9.90 4.13 5.01
CA ASN A 277 10.34 5.41 4.46
C ASN A 277 11.86 5.51 4.57
N TYR A 278 12.52 5.96 3.50
CA TYR A 278 13.97 5.95 3.39
C TYR A 278 14.50 7.16 2.63
N MET A 279 15.81 7.43 2.82
CA MET A 279 16.57 8.34 1.95
C MET A 279 17.34 7.54 0.94
N GLY A 280 17.16 7.85 -0.34
CA GLY A 280 17.91 7.28 -1.46
C GLY A 280 19.00 8.23 -1.95
N PHE A 281 20.06 7.65 -2.49
CA PHE A 281 21.26 8.32 -3.01
C PHE A 281 21.42 8.04 -4.50
N ASP A 282 21.84 9.03 -5.27
CA ASP A 282 22.36 8.79 -6.61
C ASP A 282 23.75 8.16 -6.51
N GLN A 283 23.87 6.91 -6.88
CA GLN A 283 25.10 6.13 -6.89
C GLN A 283 25.57 5.80 -8.33
N LEU A 284 25.00 6.48 -9.32
CA LEU A 284 25.30 6.30 -10.75
C LEU A 284 26.08 7.48 -11.35
N ASN A 285 25.55 8.69 -11.18
CA ASN A 285 26.06 9.85 -11.88
C ASN A 285 27.32 10.41 -11.24
N GLU A 286 28.38 10.61 -12.01
CA GLU A 286 29.66 11.16 -11.53
C GLU A 286 29.57 12.64 -11.16
N HIS A 287 28.63 13.37 -11.75
CA HIS A 287 28.42 14.81 -11.58
C HIS A 287 26.94 15.13 -11.39
N GLY A 288 26.65 16.30 -10.88
CA GLY A 288 25.31 16.85 -10.97
C GLY A 288 24.47 16.74 -9.73
N SER A 289 25.07 16.59 -8.55
CA SER A 289 24.29 16.77 -7.32
C SER A 289 23.63 18.15 -7.35
N ALA A 290 22.31 18.19 -7.32
CA ALA A 290 21.52 19.42 -7.34
C ALA A 290 21.63 20.31 -8.60
N GLY A 291 21.99 19.75 -9.75
CA GLY A 291 22.05 20.47 -11.03
C GLY A 291 23.29 21.33 -11.22
N THR A 292 24.35 21.03 -10.50
CA THR A 292 25.71 21.60 -10.66
C THR A 292 26.59 20.65 -11.45
N ASP A 293 27.70 21.14 -12.02
CA ASP A 293 28.73 20.31 -12.66
C ASP A 293 29.74 19.75 -11.64
N ASP A 294 29.48 19.91 -10.34
CA ASP A 294 30.36 19.43 -9.26
C ASP A 294 30.35 17.89 -9.17
N PRO A 295 31.47 17.27 -8.76
CA PRO A 295 31.50 15.84 -8.50
C PRO A 295 30.43 15.41 -7.51
N ASN A 296 29.80 14.25 -7.76
CA ASN A 296 28.79 13.69 -6.87
C ASN A 296 29.44 13.10 -5.59
N PRO A 297 29.29 13.72 -4.44
CA PRO A 297 29.90 13.23 -3.19
C PRO A 297 29.27 11.92 -2.71
N LEU A 298 28.03 11.60 -3.13
CA LEU A 298 27.25 10.46 -2.69
C LEU A 298 27.76 9.11 -3.24
N LEU A 299 28.66 9.13 -4.24
CA LEU A 299 29.38 7.95 -4.70
C LEU A 299 30.32 7.39 -3.63
N ASN A 300 30.79 8.25 -2.71
CA ASN A 300 31.68 7.84 -1.64
C ASN A 300 30.90 7.25 -0.44
N VAL A 301 31.14 6.00 -0.12
CA VAL A 301 30.48 5.30 1.00
C VAL A 301 30.63 6.05 2.33
N LYS A 302 31.79 6.67 2.61
CA LYS A 302 31.98 7.44 3.85
C LYS A 302 31.09 8.67 3.93
N VAL A 303 30.75 9.29 2.79
CA VAL A 303 29.80 10.38 2.73
C VAL A 303 28.41 9.88 3.07
N ARG A 304 27.97 8.74 2.51
CA ARG A 304 26.67 8.15 2.82
C ARG A 304 26.57 7.73 4.28
N GLN A 305 27.62 7.12 4.83
CA GLN A 305 27.72 6.79 6.26
C GLN A 305 27.68 8.05 7.14
N ALA A 306 28.37 9.12 6.75
CA ALA A 306 28.34 10.40 7.46
C ALA A 306 26.92 10.98 7.51
N ILE A 307 26.19 10.96 6.39
CA ILE A 307 24.78 11.38 6.33
C ILE A 307 23.93 10.53 7.26
N TYR A 308 24.16 9.21 7.31
CA TYR A 308 23.44 8.30 8.21
C TYR A 308 23.64 8.70 9.69
N HIS A 309 24.89 8.90 10.12
CA HIS A 309 25.23 9.32 11.49
C HIS A 309 24.77 10.75 11.82
N ALA A 310 24.53 11.59 10.81
CA ALA A 310 24.09 12.95 11.02
C ALA A 310 22.59 13.08 11.38
N ILE A 311 21.76 12.05 11.17
CA ILE A 311 20.30 12.13 11.29
C ILE A 311 19.81 11.50 12.61
N ASP A 312 19.25 12.33 13.51
CA ASP A 312 18.55 11.85 14.71
C ASP A 312 17.10 11.52 14.37
N ILE A 313 16.88 10.28 13.91
CA ILE A 313 15.56 9.84 13.47
C ILE A 313 14.57 9.70 14.61
N GLN A 314 15.01 9.34 15.83
CA GLN A 314 14.11 9.23 16.97
C GLN A 314 13.49 10.58 17.31
N THR A 315 14.33 11.64 17.35
CA THR A 315 13.81 13.01 17.58
C THR A 315 12.85 13.45 16.47
N ILE A 316 13.09 13.07 15.21
CA ILE A 316 12.15 13.35 14.10
C ILE A 316 10.81 12.62 14.32
N ILE A 317 10.85 11.35 14.71
CA ILE A 317 9.63 10.58 15.01
C ILE A 317 8.85 11.25 16.15
N ASP A 318 9.51 11.61 17.24
CA ASP A 318 8.86 12.17 18.41
C ASP A 318 8.25 13.56 18.14
N THR A 319 8.92 14.40 17.33
CA THR A 319 8.52 15.80 17.12
C THR A 319 7.69 16.03 15.87
N VAL A 320 7.98 15.34 14.76
CA VAL A 320 7.28 15.52 13.47
C VAL A 320 6.16 14.50 13.32
N MET A 321 6.41 13.25 13.69
CA MET A 321 5.41 12.17 13.57
C MET A 321 4.60 11.97 14.85
N ASN A 322 4.80 12.79 15.89
CA ASN A 322 4.13 12.67 17.20
C ASN A 322 4.18 11.26 17.80
N GLY A 323 5.25 10.50 17.54
CA GLY A 323 5.42 9.11 17.96
C GLY A 323 4.67 8.08 17.10
N TYR A 324 4.03 8.48 15.99
CA TYR A 324 3.30 7.56 15.10
C TYR A 324 4.20 7.01 13.98
N ALA A 325 5.37 6.53 14.35
CA ALA A 325 6.26 5.76 13.51
C ALA A 325 7.19 4.90 14.38
N THR A 326 7.74 3.82 13.80
CA THR A 326 8.76 2.98 14.43
C THR A 326 10.07 3.18 13.68
N VAL A 327 11.19 3.38 14.39
CA VAL A 327 12.52 3.49 13.77
C VAL A 327 12.81 2.25 12.91
N ALA A 328 13.26 2.47 11.68
CA ALA A 328 13.70 1.40 10.81
C ALA A 328 15.22 1.21 10.95
N ASN A 329 15.65 -0.01 11.19
CA ASN A 329 17.06 -0.43 11.15
C ASN A 329 17.40 -1.24 9.90
N SER A 330 16.38 -1.63 9.13
CA SER A 330 16.43 -2.24 7.80
C SER A 330 15.26 -1.71 6.94
N TYR A 331 15.30 -1.96 5.61
CA TYR A 331 14.14 -1.73 4.73
C TYR A 331 13.01 -2.69 4.97
N MET A 332 13.40 -3.87 5.41
CA MET A 332 12.53 -5.01 5.58
C MET A 332 11.74 -4.86 6.88
N PRO A 333 10.40 -4.98 6.85
CA PRO A 333 9.60 -5.09 8.06
C PRO A 333 10.00 -6.30 8.90
N SER A 334 9.83 -6.21 10.22
CA SER A 334 10.23 -7.28 11.15
C SER A 334 9.48 -8.60 10.98
N ILE A 335 8.37 -8.59 10.23
CA ILE A 335 7.57 -9.78 9.91
C ILE A 335 8.16 -10.61 8.76
N CYS A 336 9.09 -10.05 7.99
CA CYS A 336 9.60 -10.70 6.78
C CYS A 336 10.67 -11.74 7.08
N VAL A 337 10.70 -12.80 6.27
CA VAL A 337 11.75 -13.82 6.26
C VAL A 337 13.10 -13.18 5.95
N GLY A 338 14.09 -13.42 6.80
CA GLY A 338 15.44 -12.84 6.69
C GLY A 338 15.63 -11.53 7.45
N TYR A 339 14.61 -11.07 8.21
CA TYR A 339 14.79 -9.91 9.10
C TYR A 339 15.71 -10.27 10.28
N ASN A 340 16.76 -9.48 10.46
CA ASN A 340 17.67 -9.63 11.59
C ASN A 340 17.24 -8.72 12.75
N ALA A 341 16.65 -9.30 13.78
CA ALA A 341 16.19 -8.57 14.97
C ALA A 341 17.34 -8.01 15.82
N ASP A 342 18.54 -8.59 15.71
CA ASP A 342 19.75 -8.16 16.44
C ASP A 342 20.53 -7.06 15.69
N ALA A 343 20.09 -6.69 14.48
CA ALA A 343 20.71 -5.64 13.70
C ALA A 343 20.50 -4.26 14.35
N GLU A 344 21.57 -3.57 14.65
CA GLU A 344 21.53 -2.22 15.23
C GLU A 344 21.63 -1.15 14.13
N ARG A 345 20.81 -0.12 14.27
CA ARG A 345 20.91 1.09 13.46
C ARG A 345 22.16 1.89 13.85
N PRO A 346 22.94 2.45 12.90
CA PRO A 346 23.98 3.42 13.22
C PRO A 346 23.45 4.55 14.12
N ALA A 347 24.15 4.79 15.25
CA ALA A 347 23.73 5.82 16.19
C ALA A 347 23.88 7.23 15.61
N TYR A 348 23.03 8.16 16.03
CA TYR A 348 23.22 9.58 15.77
C TYR A 348 24.52 10.06 16.43
N ASP A 349 25.51 10.44 15.62
CA ASP A 349 26.81 10.93 16.04
C ASP A 349 27.32 12.00 15.05
N PRO A 350 26.99 13.29 15.27
CA PRO A 350 27.40 14.35 14.36
C PRO A 350 28.92 14.59 14.33
N GLU A 351 29.67 14.21 15.38
CA GLU A 351 31.12 14.35 15.38
C GLU A 351 31.77 13.27 14.52
N LEU A 352 31.31 12.02 14.62
CA LEU A 352 31.72 10.96 13.70
C LEU A 352 31.34 11.31 12.24
N ALA A 353 30.16 11.88 12.02
CA ALA A 353 29.74 12.34 10.69
C ALA A 353 30.73 13.36 10.09
N LYS A 354 31.15 14.38 10.87
CA LYS A 354 32.16 15.35 10.43
C LYS A 354 33.53 14.70 10.15
N GLN A 355 33.93 13.75 10.98
CA GLN A 355 35.18 13.00 10.75
C GLN A 355 35.09 12.24 9.42
N LEU A 356 34.04 11.49 9.16
CA LEU A 356 33.83 10.73 7.91
C LEU A 356 33.80 11.65 6.68
N LEU A 357 33.17 12.82 6.79
CA LEU A 357 33.19 13.84 5.72
C LEU A 357 34.61 14.34 5.44
N ALA A 358 35.39 14.64 6.49
CA ALA A 358 36.75 15.09 6.32
C ALA A 358 37.65 14.00 5.69
N GLU A 359 37.51 12.72 6.13
CA GLU A 359 38.18 11.57 5.54
C GLU A 359 37.79 11.33 4.07
N ALA A 360 36.56 11.67 3.70
CA ALA A 360 36.07 11.59 2.34
C ALA A 360 36.50 12.77 1.44
N GLY A 361 37.17 13.78 2.01
CA GLY A 361 37.65 14.96 1.28
C GLY A 361 36.70 16.16 1.31
N TYR A 362 35.70 16.15 2.19
CA TYR A 362 34.68 17.21 2.33
C TYR A 362 34.69 17.83 3.74
N PRO A 363 35.82 18.34 4.27
CA PRO A 363 35.88 18.87 5.64
C PRO A 363 35.02 20.10 5.87
N ASP A 364 34.70 20.86 4.81
CA ASP A 364 33.84 22.04 4.86
C ASP A 364 32.39 21.74 4.40
N GLY A 365 32.09 20.45 4.18
CA GLY A 365 30.80 20.00 3.64
C GLY A 365 30.61 20.29 2.16
N PHE A 366 29.38 20.26 1.71
CA PHE A 366 28.97 20.49 0.31
C PHE A 366 27.49 20.91 0.25
N TYR A 367 27.02 21.25 -0.95
CA TYR A 367 25.61 21.53 -1.18
C TYR A 367 24.87 20.29 -1.67
N LEU A 368 23.64 20.06 -1.17
CA LEU A 368 22.79 18.94 -1.51
C LEU A 368 21.33 19.39 -1.65
N ARG A 369 20.59 18.79 -2.58
CA ARG A 369 19.15 19.00 -2.70
C ARG A 369 18.41 17.72 -2.30
N ILE A 370 17.42 17.85 -1.44
CA ILE A 370 16.51 16.78 -1.03
C ILE A 370 15.25 16.90 -1.85
N ASP A 371 15.01 15.98 -2.77
CA ASP A 371 13.75 15.86 -3.47
C ASP A 371 12.76 15.01 -2.63
N ALA A 372 11.55 15.52 -2.40
CA ALA A 372 10.50 14.83 -1.66
C ALA A 372 9.11 15.13 -2.25
N ARG A 373 8.12 14.32 -1.92
CA ARG A 373 6.75 14.53 -2.39
C ARG A 373 6.01 15.56 -1.53
N ASN A 374 5.23 16.43 -2.17
CA ASN A 374 4.37 17.41 -1.50
C ASN A 374 2.97 16.86 -1.15
N ASP A 375 2.64 15.65 -1.59
CA ASP A 375 1.34 14.97 -1.39
C ASP A 375 1.48 13.68 -0.56
N SER A 376 2.57 13.56 0.21
CA SER A 376 2.83 12.40 1.05
C SER A 376 2.09 12.49 2.39
N ASP A 377 1.56 11.37 2.84
CA ASP A 377 0.87 11.22 4.12
C ASP A 377 1.82 11.09 5.34
N VAL A 378 3.13 11.05 5.10
CA VAL A 378 4.16 10.90 6.15
C VAL A 378 4.82 12.23 6.56
N ASN A 379 4.18 13.37 6.33
CA ASN A 379 4.75 14.70 6.58
C ASN A 379 6.14 14.88 5.91
N ALA A 380 6.28 14.39 4.67
CA ALA A 380 7.57 14.33 3.97
C ALA A 380 8.26 15.71 3.88
N ASP A 381 7.49 16.78 3.78
CA ASP A 381 7.97 18.17 3.82
C ASP A 381 8.68 18.48 5.15
N GLN A 382 8.04 18.20 6.28
CA GLN A 382 8.57 18.47 7.62
C GLN A 382 9.72 17.53 7.99
N VAL A 383 9.61 16.26 7.62
CA VAL A 383 10.70 15.26 7.81
C VAL A 383 11.93 15.67 7.01
N SER A 384 11.78 16.05 5.73
CA SER A 384 12.90 16.49 4.89
C SER A 384 13.53 17.78 5.40
N GLN A 385 12.73 18.74 5.91
CA GLN A 385 13.27 19.97 6.55
C GLN A 385 14.04 19.65 7.83
N ALA A 386 13.56 18.71 8.65
CA ALA A 386 14.29 18.28 9.84
C ALA A 386 15.61 17.60 9.46
N ILE A 387 15.63 16.72 8.44
CA ILE A 387 16.84 16.12 7.92
C ILE A 387 17.82 17.18 7.41
N ALA A 388 17.36 18.16 6.61
CA ALA A 388 18.19 19.27 6.15
C ALA A 388 18.84 20.03 7.31
N SER A 389 18.08 20.28 8.39
CA SER A 389 18.59 20.95 9.59
C SER A 389 19.64 20.10 10.34
N TYR A 390 19.55 18.78 10.33
CA TYR A 390 20.57 17.89 10.87
C TYR A 390 21.84 17.89 10.01
N LEU A 391 21.72 17.86 8.69
CA LEU A 391 22.83 17.87 7.74
C LEU A 391 23.62 19.18 7.84
N GLU A 392 22.94 20.32 8.07
CA GLU A 392 23.60 21.61 8.25
C GLU A 392 24.54 21.64 9.47
N LYS A 393 24.25 20.90 10.56
CA LYS A 393 25.10 20.80 11.75
C LYS A 393 26.47 20.13 11.45
N VAL A 394 26.55 19.36 10.37
CA VAL A 394 27.79 18.68 9.94
C VAL A 394 28.41 19.32 8.68
N GLY A 395 27.92 20.48 8.26
CA GLY A 395 28.46 21.25 7.13
C GLY A 395 27.80 21.00 5.78
N ILE A 396 26.86 20.05 5.68
CA ILE A 396 26.13 19.78 4.44
C ILE A 396 24.96 20.76 4.33
N LYS A 397 24.98 21.66 3.34
CA LYS A 397 23.89 22.62 3.06
C LYS A 397 22.83 21.93 2.23
N ALA A 398 21.73 21.56 2.84
CA ALA A 398 20.64 20.86 2.17
C ALA A 398 19.45 21.78 1.89
N GLU A 399 18.98 21.79 0.65
CA GLU A 399 17.75 22.48 0.23
C GLU A 399 16.66 21.45 -0.05
N VAL A 400 15.47 21.66 0.50
CA VAL A 400 14.31 20.79 0.29
C VAL A 400 13.53 21.26 -0.94
N ASN A 401 13.32 20.36 -1.89
CA ASN A 401 12.55 20.57 -3.10
C ASN A 401 11.34 19.64 -3.12
N LEU A 402 10.16 20.21 -2.96
CA LEU A 402 8.90 19.47 -2.91
C LEU A 402 8.29 19.36 -4.31
N LEU A 403 8.00 18.14 -4.73
CA LEU A 403 7.51 17.79 -6.05
C LEU A 403 6.13 17.12 -5.99
N PRO A 404 5.24 17.38 -6.97
CA PRO A 404 4.06 16.56 -7.19
C PRO A 404 4.44 15.09 -7.47
N ARG A 405 3.56 14.17 -7.11
CA ARG A 405 3.79 12.71 -7.22
C ARG A 405 4.38 12.29 -8.57
N ALA A 406 3.75 12.68 -9.68
CA ALA A 406 4.21 12.28 -11.02
C ALA A 406 5.63 12.78 -11.32
N SER A 407 5.92 14.06 -11.04
CA SER A 407 7.24 14.64 -11.24
C SER A 407 8.31 14.05 -10.34
N PHE A 408 7.95 13.66 -9.11
CA PHE A 408 8.86 12.99 -8.19
C PHE A 408 9.28 11.61 -8.75
N TYR A 409 8.30 10.77 -9.12
CA TYR A 409 8.61 9.44 -9.64
C TYR A 409 9.33 9.49 -10.99
N GLU A 410 9.00 10.43 -11.86
CA GLU A 410 9.73 10.66 -13.11
C GLU A 410 11.23 10.96 -12.85
N LYS A 411 11.53 11.84 -11.88
CA LYS A 411 12.91 12.22 -11.53
C LYS A 411 13.69 11.17 -10.77
N THR A 412 13.02 10.31 -10.02
CA THR A 412 13.64 9.32 -9.14
C THR A 412 13.49 7.90 -9.65
N SER A 413 12.96 7.67 -10.85
CA SER A 413 12.91 6.32 -11.45
C SER A 413 14.31 5.82 -11.75
N ALA A 414 14.52 4.50 -11.67
CA ALA A 414 15.79 3.89 -12.06
C ALA A 414 16.13 4.13 -13.55
N GLU A 415 15.11 4.29 -14.40
CA GLU A 415 15.31 4.59 -15.83
C GLU A 415 15.80 6.03 -16.10
N ASN A 416 15.47 6.98 -15.21
CA ASN A 416 15.71 8.42 -15.47
C ASN A 416 16.12 9.16 -14.19
N LEU A 417 17.15 8.67 -13.51
CA LEU A 417 17.63 9.25 -12.26
C LEU A 417 18.16 10.68 -12.47
N GLN A 418 17.41 11.67 -11.99
CA GLN A 418 17.74 13.09 -12.01
C GLN A 418 17.76 13.73 -10.62
N SER A 419 17.65 12.90 -9.57
CA SER A 419 17.64 13.33 -8.17
C SER A 419 18.81 12.70 -7.44
N SER A 420 19.67 13.52 -6.84
CA SER A 420 20.87 13.03 -6.15
C SER A 420 20.56 12.46 -4.77
N PHE A 421 19.57 13.06 -4.07
CA PHE A 421 19.19 12.67 -2.73
C PHE A 421 17.69 12.88 -2.55
N PHE A 422 16.95 11.83 -2.21
CA PHE A 422 15.50 11.88 -2.20
C PHE A 422 14.90 11.07 -1.05
N MET A 423 13.73 11.52 -0.58
CA MET A 423 12.93 10.78 0.39
C MET A 423 11.81 10.04 -0.33
N ALA A 424 11.81 8.71 -0.22
CA ALA A 424 10.79 7.84 -0.79
C ALA A 424 10.24 6.86 0.25
N GLY A 425 9.16 6.16 -0.10
CA GLY A 425 8.62 5.03 0.64
C GLY A 425 8.54 3.82 -0.27
N TRP A 426 8.73 2.64 0.30
CA TRP A 426 8.58 1.37 -0.37
C TRP A 426 8.01 0.33 0.60
N GLY A 427 7.14 -0.52 0.13
CA GLY A 427 6.54 -1.57 0.94
C GLY A 427 6.14 -2.76 0.08
N ASP A 428 6.12 -3.93 0.70
CA ASP A 428 5.76 -5.20 0.09
C ASP A 428 5.03 -6.09 1.09
N SER A 429 4.02 -6.80 0.63
CA SER A 429 3.20 -7.72 1.41
C SER A 429 3.53 -9.19 1.18
N SER A 430 4.63 -9.50 0.48
CA SER A 430 5.04 -10.89 0.25
C SER A 430 5.48 -11.62 1.52
N GLY A 431 5.91 -10.88 2.55
CA GLY A 431 6.51 -11.45 3.75
C GLY A 431 7.93 -12.02 3.51
N GLU A 432 8.54 -11.74 2.36
CA GLU A 432 9.82 -12.30 1.94
C GLU A 432 10.86 -11.20 1.70
N GLY A 433 11.86 -11.11 2.55
CA GLY A 433 12.94 -10.12 2.41
C GLY A 433 13.71 -10.24 1.09
N MET A 434 13.78 -11.45 0.53
CA MET A 434 14.36 -11.68 -0.79
C MET A 434 13.60 -10.89 -1.88
N VAL A 435 12.28 -10.85 -1.85
CA VAL A 435 11.46 -10.11 -2.84
C VAL A 435 11.75 -8.62 -2.71
N ILE A 436 11.79 -8.10 -1.48
CA ILE A 436 12.12 -6.71 -1.18
C ILE A 436 13.50 -6.33 -1.76
N PHE A 437 14.52 -7.13 -1.48
CA PHE A 437 15.89 -6.79 -1.89
C PHE A 437 16.16 -7.06 -3.37
N ASN A 438 15.46 -8.00 -3.99
CA ASN A 438 15.49 -8.15 -5.45
C ASN A 438 14.99 -6.88 -6.17
N ASP A 439 14.00 -6.20 -5.62
CA ASP A 439 13.53 -4.94 -6.19
C ASP A 439 14.44 -3.76 -5.83
N MET A 440 14.82 -3.63 -4.54
CA MET A 440 15.46 -2.44 -4.00
C MET A 440 16.99 -2.40 -4.10
N LEU A 441 17.66 -3.58 -4.08
CA LEU A 441 19.12 -3.66 -3.96
C LEU A 441 19.82 -4.38 -5.12
N TYR A 442 19.08 -5.20 -5.90
CA TYR A 442 19.69 -5.83 -7.07
C TYR A 442 20.12 -4.77 -8.10
N THR A 443 21.27 -4.97 -8.73
CA THR A 443 21.77 -4.04 -9.75
C THR A 443 20.78 -3.90 -10.91
N TYR A 444 20.30 -2.68 -11.15
CA TYR A 444 19.38 -2.40 -12.24
C TYR A 444 20.09 -2.46 -13.59
N ASP A 445 19.63 -3.31 -14.49
CA ASP A 445 20.23 -3.55 -15.81
C ASP A 445 19.42 -2.97 -17.00
N GLY A 446 18.39 -2.17 -16.70
CA GLY A 446 17.50 -1.57 -17.71
C GLY A 446 16.41 -2.50 -18.22
N LYS A 447 16.19 -3.66 -17.57
CA LYS A 447 15.14 -4.62 -17.95
C LYS A 447 14.10 -4.74 -16.84
N PRO A 448 12.84 -5.06 -17.20
CA PRO A 448 11.81 -5.35 -16.23
C PRO A 448 12.19 -6.52 -15.30
N GLY A 449 11.90 -6.36 -14.02
CA GLY A 449 12.02 -7.39 -13.00
C GLY A 449 12.93 -7.00 -11.85
N MET A 450 14.16 -7.49 -11.79
CA MET A 450 15.03 -7.22 -10.66
C MET A 450 15.62 -5.79 -10.72
N GLY A 451 15.66 -5.13 -9.57
CA GLY A 451 16.26 -3.80 -9.43
C GLY A 451 15.39 -2.62 -9.91
N GLU A 452 14.14 -2.82 -10.27
CA GLU A 452 13.28 -1.70 -10.72
C GLU A 452 13.03 -0.67 -9.61
N GLY A 453 12.95 -1.09 -8.36
CA GLY A 453 12.87 -0.22 -7.18
C GLY A 453 14.22 0.37 -6.75
N ASN A 454 15.32 -0.06 -7.34
CA ASN A 454 16.67 0.44 -7.07
C ASN A 454 16.92 1.81 -7.72
N ARG A 455 16.15 2.79 -7.28
CA ARG A 455 16.12 4.16 -7.82
C ARG A 455 17.48 4.86 -7.74
N GLY A 456 18.29 4.49 -6.76
CA GLY A 456 19.61 5.08 -6.50
C GLY A 456 20.74 4.44 -7.28
N HIS A 457 20.51 3.39 -8.05
CA HIS A 457 21.52 2.60 -8.76
C HIS A 457 22.62 2.06 -7.86
N TYR A 458 22.28 1.64 -6.64
CA TYR A 458 23.20 0.84 -5.86
C TYR A 458 23.62 -0.40 -6.66
N SER A 459 24.90 -0.76 -6.62
CA SER A 459 25.41 -1.93 -7.35
C SER A 459 26.51 -2.60 -6.55
N ASN A 460 26.32 -3.88 -6.24
CA ASN A 460 27.31 -4.71 -5.57
C ASN A 460 27.17 -6.16 -6.05
N ALA A 461 28.19 -6.68 -6.72
CA ALA A 461 28.17 -8.01 -7.31
C ALA A 461 28.02 -9.15 -6.28
N GLU A 462 28.43 -8.95 -5.01
CA GLU A 462 28.22 -9.93 -3.95
C GLU A 462 26.75 -9.95 -3.52
N VAL A 463 26.09 -8.79 -3.43
CA VAL A 463 24.67 -8.66 -3.16
C VAL A 463 23.86 -9.35 -4.28
N ASP A 464 24.17 -9.06 -5.55
CA ASP A 464 23.50 -9.70 -6.69
C ASP A 464 23.64 -11.23 -6.63
N ALA A 465 24.84 -11.75 -6.36
CA ALA A 465 25.09 -13.19 -6.26
C ALA A 465 24.36 -13.85 -5.08
N LEU A 466 24.21 -13.17 -3.95
CA LEU A 466 23.44 -13.67 -2.80
C LEU A 466 21.94 -13.68 -3.09
N LEU A 467 21.43 -12.65 -3.77
CA LEU A 467 20.02 -12.56 -4.18
C LEU A 467 19.67 -13.59 -5.26
N ASP A 468 20.57 -13.85 -6.22
CA ASP A 468 20.41 -14.94 -7.20
C ASP A 468 20.26 -16.30 -6.50
N GLN A 469 21.11 -16.57 -5.49
CA GLN A 469 21.02 -17.81 -4.71
C GLN A 469 19.74 -17.87 -3.89
N ALA A 470 19.35 -16.78 -3.21
CA ALA A 470 18.13 -16.70 -2.42
C ALA A 470 16.88 -16.93 -3.29
N SER A 471 16.89 -16.40 -4.51
CA SER A 471 15.77 -16.49 -5.45
C SER A 471 15.38 -17.91 -5.85
N VAL A 472 16.29 -18.87 -5.71
CA VAL A 472 16.06 -20.27 -6.07
C VAL A 472 16.20 -21.26 -4.88
N GLU A 473 16.53 -20.77 -3.67
CA GLU A 473 16.72 -21.59 -2.47
C GLU A 473 15.36 -21.99 -1.87
N PRO A 474 14.96 -23.27 -1.90
CA PRO A 474 13.67 -23.72 -1.38
C PRO A 474 13.62 -23.79 0.16
N ASP A 475 14.77 -23.95 0.82
CA ASP A 475 14.84 -24.00 2.28
C ASP A 475 14.73 -22.57 2.83
N GLN A 476 13.64 -22.29 3.53
CA GLN A 476 13.36 -20.95 4.08
C GLN A 476 14.48 -20.45 5.03
N ALA A 477 15.04 -21.32 5.87
CA ALA A 477 16.08 -20.90 6.81
C ALA A 477 17.39 -20.54 6.10
N LYS A 478 17.75 -21.27 5.03
CA LYS A 478 18.91 -20.92 4.21
C LYS A 478 18.65 -19.64 3.41
N ARG A 479 17.44 -19.50 2.86
CA ARG A 479 17.03 -18.26 2.17
C ARG A 479 17.10 -17.07 3.10
N ALA A 480 16.59 -17.18 4.33
CA ALA A 480 16.70 -16.16 5.36
C ALA A 480 18.16 -15.76 5.63
N ALA A 481 19.05 -16.74 5.79
CA ALA A 481 20.46 -16.47 6.05
C ALA A 481 21.19 -15.76 4.89
N LEU A 482 20.78 -15.98 3.65
CA LEU A 482 21.28 -15.24 2.48
C LEU A 482 20.78 -13.79 2.50
N VAL A 483 19.51 -13.59 2.81
CA VAL A 483 18.88 -12.27 2.92
C VAL A 483 19.51 -11.43 4.05
N GLU A 484 19.78 -12.05 5.20
CA GLU A 484 20.49 -11.38 6.31
C GLU A 484 21.88 -10.87 5.90
N GLN A 485 22.62 -11.64 5.07
CA GLN A 485 23.92 -11.20 4.55
C GLN A 485 23.77 -10.00 3.62
N VAL A 486 22.76 -10.02 2.74
CA VAL A 486 22.45 -8.89 1.85
C VAL A 486 22.14 -7.63 2.66
N ASP A 487 21.28 -7.74 3.69
CA ASP A 487 20.93 -6.62 4.57
C ASP A 487 22.16 -6.05 5.28
N GLN A 488 23.04 -6.92 5.76
CA GLN A 488 24.28 -6.49 6.43
C GLN A 488 25.18 -5.68 5.48
N ILE A 489 25.42 -6.18 4.26
CA ILE A 489 26.26 -5.49 3.27
C ILE A 489 25.64 -4.13 2.91
N ALA A 490 24.35 -4.09 2.64
CA ALA A 490 23.65 -2.86 2.26
C ALA A 490 23.68 -1.79 3.37
N ARG A 491 23.61 -2.20 4.65
CA ARG A 491 23.75 -1.30 5.80
C ARG A 491 25.18 -0.80 5.96
N ASP A 492 26.17 -1.68 5.84
CA ASP A 492 27.60 -1.33 5.96
C ASP A 492 28.02 -0.34 4.86
N GLU A 493 27.47 -0.47 3.67
CA GLU A 493 27.73 0.43 2.55
C GLU A 493 26.82 1.66 2.53
N ALA A 494 25.88 1.77 3.48
CA ALA A 494 24.83 2.78 3.48
C ALA A 494 24.21 2.91 2.07
N ALA A 495 23.78 1.77 1.49
CA ALA A 495 23.17 1.73 0.17
C ALA A 495 21.99 2.71 0.06
N TYR A 496 21.20 2.78 1.15
CA TYR A 496 20.16 3.76 1.43
C TYR A 496 20.16 4.05 2.94
N ILE A 497 19.35 4.99 3.41
CA ILE A 497 19.09 5.20 4.84
C ILE A 497 17.65 4.87 5.13
N PRO A 498 17.33 3.69 5.72
CA PRO A 498 15.98 3.44 6.23
C PRO A 498 15.68 4.44 7.35
N LEU A 499 14.53 5.08 7.33
CA LEU A 499 14.17 6.08 8.33
C LEU A 499 13.21 5.48 9.37
N PHE A 500 12.01 5.14 8.93
CA PHE A 500 10.97 4.62 9.81
C PHE A 500 9.89 3.86 9.03
N PHE A 501 9.20 2.99 9.72
CA PHE A 501 7.90 2.45 9.35
C PHE A 501 6.83 3.35 9.94
N LYS A 502 6.02 4.01 9.09
CA LYS A 502 4.90 4.84 9.58
C LYS A 502 3.88 3.96 10.29
N HIS A 503 3.12 4.52 11.23
CA HIS A 503 1.91 3.87 11.72
C HIS A 503 0.71 4.31 10.89
N ASN A 504 -0.09 3.37 10.46
CA ASN A 504 -1.43 3.64 10.00
C ASN A 504 -2.27 4.07 11.19
N ILE A 505 -3.08 5.09 11.00
CA ILE A 505 -3.93 5.63 12.05
C ILE A 505 -5.37 5.55 11.58
N PHE A 506 -6.17 4.79 12.30
CA PHE A 506 -7.56 4.52 12.00
C PHE A 506 -8.48 5.15 13.05
N GLY A 507 -9.62 5.63 12.61
CA GLY A 507 -10.72 6.07 13.46
C GLY A 507 -11.92 5.15 13.27
N VAL A 508 -12.42 4.60 14.35
CA VAL A 508 -13.52 3.64 14.37
C VAL A 508 -14.63 4.15 15.26
N ARG A 509 -15.88 4.06 14.86
CA ARG A 509 -17.03 4.40 15.69
C ARG A 509 -17.07 3.51 16.94
N ALA A 510 -17.33 4.10 18.10
CA ALA A 510 -17.45 3.36 19.35
C ALA A 510 -18.55 2.27 19.26
N GLY A 511 -18.21 1.07 19.75
CA GLY A 511 -19.08 -0.10 19.67
C GLY A 511 -18.75 -1.05 18.52
N ILE A 512 -17.94 -0.62 17.54
CA ILE A 512 -17.40 -1.49 16.48
C ILE A 512 -15.95 -1.82 16.86
N GLN A 513 -15.57 -3.08 16.77
CA GLN A 513 -14.19 -3.53 16.92
C GLN A 513 -13.57 -3.68 15.53
N TYR A 514 -12.30 -3.31 15.40
CA TYR A 514 -11.53 -3.45 14.17
C TYR A 514 -10.14 -4.00 14.48
N THR A 515 -9.75 -5.04 13.75
CA THR A 515 -8.40 -5.62 13.82
C THR A 515 -7.68 -5.28 12.52
N PRO A 516 -6.67 -4.38 12.53
CA PRO A 516 -5.95 -3.99 11.32
C PRO A 516 -5.27 -5.17 10.65
N SER A 517 -5.39 -5.28 9.33
CA SER A 517 -4.55 -6.16 8.51
C SER A 517 -3.10 -5.65 8.48
N CYS A 518 -2.14 -6.56 8.31
CA CYS A 518 -0.72 -6.19 8.21
C CYS A 518 -0.35 -5.55 6.86
N ASP A 519 -1.12 -5.82 5.81
CA ASP A 519 -0.90 -5.36 4.43
C ASP A 519 -1.59 -4.03 4.10
N ASP A 520 -2.07 -3.31 5.11
CA ASP A 520 -2.74 -2.01 5.00
C ASP A 520 -4.12 -2.06 4.30
N HIS A 521 -4.64 -3.24 3.90
CA HIS A 521 -5.98 -3.39 3.36
C HIS A 521 -7.04 -3.27 4.45
N ILE A 522 -8.15 -2.64 4.12
CA ILE A 522 -9.30 -2.46 5.00
C ILE A 522 -10.37 -3.46 4.55
N LEU A 523 -10.49 -4.57 5.28
CA LEU A 523 -11.32 -5.68 4.90
C LEU A 523 -12.56 -5.74 5.82
N ALA A 524 -13.75 -5.86 5.23
CA ALA A 524 -14.99 -5.79 6.01
C ALA A 524 -15.16 -6.92 7.03
N TRP A 525 -14.46 -8.02 6.89
CA TRP A 525 -14.45 -9.13 7.87
C TRP A 525 -13.50 -8.91 9.06
N ASP A 526 -12.71 -7.85 9.05
CA ASP A 526 -11.88 -7.44 10.19
C ASP A 526 -12.67 -6.60 11.20
N PHE A 527 -13.97 -6.37 10.92
CA PHE A 527 -14.88 -5.64 11.79
C PHE A 527 -15.87 -6.57 12.45
N THR A 528 -16.12 -6.34 13.77
CA THR A 528 -17.16 -7.02 14.56
C THR A 528 -18.00 -6.01 15.34
N PHE A 529 -19.32 -6.35 15.55
CA PHE A 529 -20.31 -5.46 16.14
C PHE A 529 -20.82 -5.97 17.49
#